data_0dd205de4056faaefa56d89f9eab538e
#
_entry.id   0dd205de4056faaefa56d89f9eab538e
#
_cell.length_a   1.000
_cell.length_b   1.000
_cell.length_c   1.000
_cell.angle_alpha   90.00
_cell.angle_beta   90.00
_cell.angle_gamma   90.00
#
_symmetry.space_group_name_H-M   'P 1'
#
loop_
_entity.id
_entity.type
_entity.pdbx_description
1 polymer ?
#
loop_
_entity_poly.entity_id
_entity_poly.type
_entity_poly.pdbx_seq_one_letter_code
_entity_poly.pdbx_strand_id
1 'polypeptide(L)'
;MEYTLDIFAKQPEQLMSKMAKNCKNRRLERGYSRRRLAEKTGVPAPTIERFEQTGKISFESFCALVVEFGYFDEMFEILSKAKYSTGAELETINKNKNRKKGR
;
A
#
# COMPACT_ATOMS: atom_id res chain seq x y z
N MET A 1 -6.08 18.74 -19.53
CA MET A 1 -5.71 19.04 -18.53
C MET A 1 -5.08 18.15 -17.62
N GLU A 2 -3.84 17.96 -17.85
CA GLU A 2 -3.07 17.01 -17.13
C GLU A 2 -2.89 17.35 -15.71
N TYR A 3 -2.78 18.62 -15.34
CA TYR A 3 -2.63 18.89 -13.95
C TYR A 3 -3.89 18.64 -13.15
N THR A 4 -5.04 18.78 -13.77
CA THR A 4 -6.29 18.47 -13.11
C THR A 4 -6.35 16.98 -12.79
N LEU A 5 -5.92 16.16 -13.73
CA LEU A 5 -5.88 14.73 -13.52
C LEU A 5 -4.90 14.35 -12.43
N ASP A 6 -3.75 15.02 -12.38
CA ASP A 6 -2.77 14.74 -11.34
C ASP A 6 -3.32 15.01 -9.95
N ILE A 7 -4.08 16.09 -9.79
CA ILE A 7 -4.67 16.41 -8.51
C ILE A 7 -5.58 15.29 -8.05
N PHE A 8 -6.45 14.79 -8.95
CA PHE A 8 -7.36 13.71 -8.59
C PHE A 8 -6.64 12.38 -8.44
N ALA A 9 -5.58 12.16 -9.23
CA ALA A 9 -4.88 10.89 -9.22
C ALA A 9 -4.08 10.67 -7.94
N LYS A 10 -3.88 11.71 -7.13
CA LYS A 10 -3.10 11.59 -5.91
C LYS A 10 -3.96 11.53 -4.66
N GLN A 11 -5.18 11.08 -4.80
CA GLN A 11 -6.04 10.87 -3.65
C GLN A 11 -5.82 9.47 -3.07
N PRO A 12 -6.06 9.29 -1.77
CA PRO A 12 -5.90 7.97 -1.16
C PRO A 12 -6.69 6.88 -1.88
N GLU A 13 -7.86 7.21 -2.38
CA GLU A 13 -8.69 6.23 -3.09
C GLU A 13 -8.04 5.72 -4.35
N GLN A 14 -7.27 6.57 -5.02
CA GLN A 14 -6.54 6.13 -6.20
C GLN A 14 -5.47 5.11 -5.83
N LEU A 15 -4.78 5.34 -4.72
CA LEU A 15 -3.77 4.42 -4.24
C LEU A 15 -4.39 3.10 -3.84
N MET A 16 -5.53 3.15 -3.13
CA MET A 16 -6.23 1.94 -2.71
C MET A 16 -6.67 1.11 -3.90
N SER A 17 -7.24 1.76 -4.92
CA SER A 17 -7.66 1.08 -6.14
C SER A 17 -6.49 0.46 -6.86
N LYS A 18 -5.37 1.17 -6.91
CA LYS A 18 -4.17 0.66 -7.57
C LYS A 18 -3.66 -0.58 -6.86
N MET A 19 -3.63 -0.54 -5.53
CA MET A 19 -3.17 -1.70 -4.77
C MET A 19 -4.10 -2.89 -4.96
N ALA A 20 -5.40 -2.65 -4.98
CA ALA A 20 -6.38 -3.72 -5.21
C ALA A 20 -6.17 -4.36 -6.58
N LYS A 21 -5.98 -3.53 -7.60
CA LYS A 21 -5.76 -4.02 -8.95
C LYS A 21 -4.45 -4.79 -9.06
N ASN A 22 -3.39 -4.27 -8.43
CA ASN A 22 -2.11 -4.95 -8.44
C ASN A 22 -2.20 -6.30 -7.76
N CYS A 23 -2.87 -6.38 -6.63
CA CYS A 23 -3.04 -7.66 -5.93
C CYS A 23 -3.83 -8.65 -6.77
N LYS A 24 -4.90 -8.18 -7.41
CA LYS A 24 -5.69 -9.05 -8.28
C LYS A 24 -4.82 -9.60 -9.40
N ASN A 25 -3.99 -8.75 -10.01
CA ASN A 25 -3.11 -9.20 -11.10
C ASN A 25 -2.11 -10.24 -10.60
N ARG A 26 -1.55 -10.02 -9.41
CA ARG A 26 -0.59 -10.99 -8.85
C ARG A 26 -1.28 -12.31 -8.54
N ARG A 27 -2.52 -12.26 -8.07
CA ARG A 27 -3.27 -13.47 -7.80
C ARG A 27 -3.53 -14.26 -9.09
N LEU A 28 -4.00 -13.55 -10.12
CA LEU A 28 -4.36 -14.19 -11.38
C LEU A 28 -3.15 -14.81 -12.09
N GLU A 29 -2.02 -14.12 -12.06
CA GLU A 29 -0.84 -14.65 -12.75
C GLU A 29 -0.30 -15.89 -12.06
N ARG A 30 -0.63 -16.11 -10.78
CA ARG A 30 -0.26 -17.34 -10.08
C ARG A 30 -1.29 -18.44 -10.25
N GLY A 31 -2.38 -18.16 -10.97
CA GLY A 31 -3.44 -19.13 -11.16
C GLY A 31 -4.26 -19.38 -9.90
N TYR A 32 -4.23 -18.48 -8.95
CA TYR A 32 -4.97 -18.66 -7.68
C TYR A 32 -6.39 -18.19 -7.82
N SER A 33 -7.33 -19.00 -7.34
CA SER A 33 -8.66 -18.51 -7.02
C SER A 33 -8.57 -17.68 -5.75
N ARG A 34 -9.60 -16.91 -5.45
CA ARG A 34 -9.66 -16.18 -4.18
C ARG A 34 -9.63 -17.15 -3.01
N ARG A 35 -10.28 -18.30 -3.16
CA ARG A 35 -10.28 -19.31 -2.13
C ARG A 35 -8.86 -19.82 -1.88
N ARG A 36 -8.10 -20.08 -2.92
CA ARG A 36 -6.73 -20.57 -2.78
C ARG A 36 -5.86 -19.52 -2.10
N LEU A 37 -6.02 -18.25 -2.49
CA LEU A 37 -5.27 -17.18 -1.85
C LEU A 37 -5.64 -17.05 -0.37
N ALA A 38 -6.92 -17.21 -0.06
CA ALA A 38 -7.38 -17.19 1.33
C ALA A 38 -6.70 -18.29 2.14
N GLU A 39 -6.59 -19.50 1.56
CA GLU A 39 -5.93 -20.62 2.24
C GLU A 39 -4.46 -20.30 2.52
N LYS A 40 -3.81 -19.64 1.60
CA LYS A 40 -2.38 -19.34 1.75
C LYS A 40 -2.10 -18.20 2.71
N THR A 41 -3.02 -17.27 2.84
CA THR A 41 -2.75 -16.03 3.60
C THR A 41 -3.51 -15.93 4.90
N GLY A 42 -4.58 -16.70 5.04
CA GLY A 42 -5.48 -16.56 6.18
C GLY A 42 -6.46 -15.40 6.03
N VAL A 43 -6.42 -14.66 4.92
CA VAL A 43 -7.39 -13.60 4.65
C VAL A 43 -8.62 -14.25 4.03
N PRO A 44 -9.82 -14.04 4.61
CA PRO A 44 -11.02 -14.69 4.08
C PRO A 44 -11.30 -14.32 2.63
N ALA A 45 -11.77 -15.30 1.85
CA ALA A 45 -12.04 -15.06 0.44
C ALA A 45 -13.01 -13.89 0.20
N PRO A 46 -14.08 -13.72 0.98
CA PRO A 46 -14.95 -12.54 0.80
C PRO A 46 -14.21 -11.22 1.03
N THR A 47 -13.23 -11.21 1.94
CA THR A 47 -12.42 -10.02 2.18
C THR A 47 -11.57 -9.71 0.96
N ILE A 48 -10.97 -10.74 0.35
CA ILE A 48 -10.17 -10.56 -0.86
C ILE A 48 -11.05 -10.03 -1.99
N GLU A 49 -12.23 -10.61 -2.14
CA GLU A 49 -13.16 -10.17 -3.19
C GLU A 49 -13.56 -8.71 -3.01
N ARG A 50 -13.90 -8.32 -1.79
CA ARG A 50 -14.29 -6.95 -1.50
C ARG A 50 -13.14 -6.00 -1.77
N PHE A 51 -11.93 -6.38 -1.38
CA PHE A 51 -10.75 -5.57 -1.64
C PHE A 51 -10.55 -5.35 -3.14
N GLU A 52 -10.64 -6.43 -3.92
CA GLU A 52 -10.44 -6.34 -5.37
C GLU A 52 -11.48 -5.45 -6.02
N GLN A 53 -12.69 -5.42 -5.47
CA GLN A 53 -13.78 -4.63 -6.04
C GLN A 53 -13.80 -3.19 -5.56
N THR A 54 -13.41 -2.93 -4.32
CA THR A 54 -13.60 -1.61 -3.71
C THR A 54 -12.32 -0.93 -3.27
N GLY A 55 -11.21 -1.65 -3.20
CA GLY A 55 -9.96 -1.10 -2.67
C GLY A 55 -9.91 -1.09 -1.16
N LYS A 56 -10.93 -1.61 -0.47
CA LYS A 56 -11.01 -1.51 0.99
C LYS A 56 -10.60 -2.81 1.64
N ILE A 57 -9.69 -2.72 2.60
CA ILE A 57 -9.16 -3.89 3.31
C ILE A 57 -8.46 -3.35 4.55
N SER A 58 -8.40 -4.17 5.60
CA SER A 58 -7.61 -3.79 6.77
C SER A 58 -6.13 -3.82 6.40
N PHE A 59 -5.35 -3.00 7.08
CA PHE A 59 -3.91 -2.98 6.83
C PHE A 59 -3.29 -4.34 7.12
N GLU A 60 -3.74 -4.98 8.19
CA GLU A 60 -3.22 -6.30 8.54
C GLU A 60 -3.44 -7.31 7.42
N SER A 61 -4.65 -7.36 6.87
CA SER A 61 -4.94 -8.27 5.78
C SER A 61 -4.15 -7.91 4.53
N PHE A 62 -4.00 -6.62 4.25
CA PHE A 62 -3.20 -6.18 3.12
C PHE A 62 -1.76 -6.65 3.26
N CYS A 63 -1.19 -6.52 4.45
CA CYS A 63 0.17 -6.97 4.70
C CYS A 63 0.31 -8.47 4.44
N ALA A 64 -0.70 -9.27 4.81
CA ALA A 64 -0.64 -10.71 4.54
C ALA A 64 -0.58 -10.99 3.04
N LEU A 65 -1.35 -10.23 2.24
CA LEU A 65 -1.30 -10.38 0.79
C LEU A 65 0.06 -9.96 0.23
N VAL A 66 0.60 -8.87 0.74
CA VAL A 66 1.91 -8.36 0.30
C VAL A 66 2.99 -9.40 0.53
N VAL A 67 2.98 -10.03 1.71
CA VAL A 67 3.96 -11.07 2.04
C VAL A 67 3.82 -12.25 1.09
N GLU A 68 2.58 -12.70 0.87
CA GLU A 68 2.35 -13.85 0.00
C GLU A 68 2.86 -13.59 -1.41
N PHE A 69 2.68 -12.37 -1.92
CA PHE A 69 3.09 -12.04 -3.28
C PHE A 69 4.58 -11.70 -3.39
N GLY A 70 5.31 -11.69 -2.27
CA GLY A 70 6.75 -11.51 -2.31
C GLY A 70 7.22 -10.07 -2.25
N TYR A 71 6.40 -9.16 -1.77
CA TYR A 71 6.74 -7.74 -1.71
C TYR A 71 7.08 -7.28 -0.30
N PHE A 72 7.51 -8.20 0.57
CA PHE A 72 7.84 -7.85 1.95
C PHE A 72 8.89 -6.74 2.00
N ASP A 73 9.99 -6.91 1.25
CA ASP A 73 11.09 -5.96 1.34
C ASP A 73 10.68 -4.57 0.88
N GLU A 74 9.95 -4.51 -0.23
CA GLU A 74 9.49 -3.22 -0.75
C GLU A 74 8.55 -2.53 0.23
N MET A 75 7.63 -3.29 0.81
CA MET A 75 6.69 -2.74 1.77
C MET A 75 7.39 -2.33 3.05
N PHE A 76 8.39 -3.11 3.46
CA PHE A 76 9.15 -2.82 4.68
C PHE A 76 9.86 -1.47 4.58
N GLU A 77 10.22 -1.06 3.38
CA GLU A 77 10.93 0.19 3.15
C GLU A 77 10.01 1.39 2.94
N ILE A 78 8.71 1.16 2.82
CA ILE A 78 7.76 2.26 2.63
C ILE A 78 7.90 3.23 3.81
N LEU A 79 8.05 4.51 3.51
CA LEU A 79 8.16 5.58 4.49
C LEU A 79 9.45 5.51 5.33
N SER A 80 10.38 4.64 4.97
CA SER A 80 11.59 4.46 5.78
C SER A 80 12.54 5.65 5.69
N LYS A 81 12.46 6.42 4.61
CA LYS A 81 13.32 7.57 4.41
C LYS A 81 12.48 8.83 4.34
N ALA A 82 12.99 9.87 4.99
CA ALA A 82 12.31 11.16 4.96
C ALA A 82 12.34 11.72 3.54
N LYS A 83 11.30 12.43 3.19
CA LYS A 83 11.23 13.15 1.92
C LYS A 83 11.15 14.64 2.20
N TYR A 84 11.80 15.42 1.34
CA TYR A 84 11.77 16.85 1.44
C TYR A 84 11.97 17.42 0.04
N SER A 85 11.46 18.62 -0.19
CA SER A 85 11.62 19.27 -1.47
C SER A 85 12.37 20.59 -1.37
N THR A 86 12.68 21.05 -0.16
CA THR A 86 13.42 22.32 0.02
C THR A 86 14.48 22.14 1.10
N GLY A 87 15.47 23.05 1.11
CA GLY A 87 16.47 23.06 2.15
C GLY A 87 15.88 23.33 3.53
N ALA A 88 14.82 24.14 3.58
CA ALA A 88 14.15 24.43 4.86
C ALA A 88 13.51 23.16 5.42
N GLU A 89 12.88 22.36 4.56
CA GLU A 89 12.29 21.10 5.00
C GLU A 89 13.37 20.15 5.51
N LEU A 90 14.50 20.09 4.81
CA LEU A 90 15.59 19.23 5.24
C LEU A 90 16.11 19.65 6.61
N GLU A 91 16.24 20.96 6.84
CA GLU A 91 16.69 21.44 8.15
C GLU A 91 15.71 21.05 9.24
N THR A 92 14.42 21.16 8.95
CA THR A 92 13.40 20.78 9.90
C THR A 92 13.49 19.30 10.24
N ILE A 93 13.67 18.45 9.22
CA ILE A 93 13.81 17.03 9.41
C ILE A 93 15.03 16.73 10.27
N ASN A 94 16.16 17.33 9.96
CA ASN A 94 17.40 17.09 10.71
C ASN A 94 17.28 17.56 12.15
N LYS A 95 16.60 18.69 12.36
CA LYS A 95 16.40 19.22 13.68
C LYS A 95 15.58 18.29 14.57
N ASN A 96 14.63 17.57 13.97
CA ASN A 96 13.71 16.74 14.71
C ASN A 96 14.06 15.26 14.71
N LYS A 97 15.15 14.85 14.04
CA LYS A 97 15.39 13.44 13.81
C LYS A 97 15.61 12.63 15.06
N ASN A 98 16.04 13.26 16.16
CA ASN A 98 16.27 12.52 17.39
C ASN A 98 15.18 12.69 18.43
N ARG A 99 14.08 13.34 18.07
CA ARG A 99 12.98 13.53 19.01
C ARG A 99 12.27 12.19 19.20
N LYS A 100 12.00 11.87 20.45
CA LYS A 100 11.38 10.60 20.78
C LYS A 100 9.91 10.72 21.08
N LYS A 101 9.43 11.93 21.34
CA LYS A 101 8.02 12.16 21.60
C LYS A 101 7.47 13.10 20.58
N GLY A 102 6.26 12.89 20.21
CA GLY A 102 5.56 13.83 19.37
C GLY A 102 5.38 15.11 20.12
N ARG A 103 5.09 16.21 19.43
CA ARG A 103 4.96 17.44 20.14
C ARG A 103 3.77 17.72 20.57
#